data_26b3f9838c4e36e226c7ac6639db71aa
#
_entry.id   26b3f9838c4e36e226c7ac6639db71aa
#
_cell.length_a   1.000
_cell.length_b   1.000
_cell.length_c   1.000
_cell.angle_alpha   90.00
_cell.angle_beta   90.00
_cell.angle_gamma   90.00
#
_symmetry.space_group_name_H-M   'P 1'
#
loop_
_entity.id
_entity.type
_entity.pdbx_description
1 polymer ?
#
loop_
_entity_poly.entity_id
_entity_poly.type
_entity_poly.pdbx_seq_one_letter_code
_entity_poly.pdbx_strand_id
1 'polypeptide(L)'
;MNAPAHPGQLGPSPEGVDRHWPAEGLTRVPYWVYRDEDIYSLEQARLFRGATWNFVGLEAEVPTPGDYKTAFVGDMPVVVARDLEGTLRVWENRCAHRGALLVLENQGHAKDRKSTRLNSSHTDISRMPSSA
;
A
#
# COMPACT_ATOMS: atom_id res chain seq x y z
N MET A 1 19.87 -27.43 1.18
CA MET A 1 18.74 -26.88 0.40
C MET A 1 17.55 -26.80 1.34
N ASN A 2 17.27 -25.61 1.88
CA ASN A 2 16.08 -25.40 2.73
C ASN A 2 14.86 -25.38 1.82
N ALA A 3 13.89 -26.24 2.11
CA ALA A 3 12.59 -26.19 1.46
C ALA A 3 11.94 -24.83 1.72
N PRO A 4 11.25 -24.23 0.73
CA PRO A 4 10.51 -22.98 0.96
C PRO A 4 9.49 -23.24 2.08
N ALA A 5 9.47 -22.36 3.08
CA ALA A 5 8.50 -22.41 4.15
C ALA A 5 7.09 -22.37 3.54
N HIS A 6 6.20 -23.23 4.01
CA HIS A 6 4.80 -23.22 3.61
C HIS A 6 4.21 -21.82 3.87
N PRO A 7 3.43 -21.24 2.93
CA PRO A 7 2.79 -19.95 3.17
C PRO A 7 1.85 -20.08 4.37
N GLY A 8 2.31 -19.61 5.52
CA GLY A 8 1.54 -19.64 6.77
C GLY A 8 2.26 -20.14 8.00
N GLN A 9 3.48 -20.60 7.91
CA GLN A 9 4.28 -20.94 9.08
C GLN A 9 5.40 -19.89 9.24
N LEU A 10 5.59 -19.44 10.48
CA LEU A 10 6.78 -18.67 10.83
C LEU A 10 8.00 -19.57 10.63
N GLY A 11 9.06 -19.04 10.04
CA GLY A 11 10.34 -19.69 9.96
C GLY A 11 10.94 -19.98 11.34
N PRO A 12 12.12 -20.63 11.41
CA PRO A 12 12.83 -20.80 12.67
C PRO A 12 13.07 -19.42 13.30
N SER A 13 12.88 -19.33 14.63
CA SER A 13 13.12 -18.08 15.34
C SER A 13 14.56 -17.59 15.09
N PRO A 14 14.75 -16.29 14.78
CA PRO A 14 16.09 -15.71 14.75
C PRO A 14 16.83 -15.98 16.06
N GLU A 15 18.16 -16.12 16.00
CA GLU A 15 18.95 -16.36 17.21
C GLU A 15 18.66 -15.27 18.28
N GLY A 16 18.32 -15.72 19.48
CA GLY A 16 18.03 -14.84 20.61
C GLY A 16 16.61 -14.25 20.70
N VAL A 17 15.73 -14.60 19.76
CA VAL A 17 14.31 -14.19 19.82
C VAL A 17 13.46 -15.35 20.35
N ASP A 18 12.95 -15.21 21.58
CA ASP A 18 11.95 -16.13 22.12
C ASP A 18 10.55 -15.75 21.59
N ARG A 19 10.03 -16.53 20.63
CA ARG A 19 8.69 -16.38 20.05
C ARG A 19 7.60 -17.01 20.92
N HIS A 20 7.76 -16.94 22.24
CA HIS A 20 6.75 -17.47 23.16
C HIS A 20 5.64 -16.44 23.40
N TRP A 21 4.39 -16.87 23.27
CA TRP A 21 3.24 -16.06 23.62
C TRP A 21 3.00 -16.14 25.13
N PRO A 22 2.81 -14.98 25.81
CA PRO A 22 2.61 -14.98 27.26
C PRO A 22 1.39 -15.79 27.70
N ALA A 23 1.47 -16.40 28.90
CA ALA A 23 0.38 -17.19 29.47
C ALA A 23 -0.87 -16.33 29.77
N GLU A 24 -0.72 -15.01 29.89
CA GLU A 24 -1.82 -14.05 30.07
C GLU A 24 -2.71 -13.91 28.82
N GLY A 25 -2.40 -14.62 27.74
CA GLY A 25 -3.20 -14.63 26.53
C GLY A 25 -3.10 -13.33 25.73
N LEU A 26 -4.25 -12.87 25.18
CA LEU A 26 -4.31 -11.74 24.24
C LEU A 26 -4.30 -10.35 24.91
N THR A 27 -4.25 -10.28 26.24
CA THR A 27 -4.28 -9.01 26.96
C THR A 27 -2.98 -8.22 26.80
N ARG A 28 -1.90 -8.88 26.37
CA ARG A 28 -0.60 -8.28 26.16
C ARG A 28 0.08 -8.88 24.94
N VAL A 29 0.37 -8.03 23.97
CA VAL A 29 1.11 -8.43 22.77
C VAL A 29 2.61 -8.42 23.06
N PRO A 30 3.34 -9.52 22.83
CA PRO A 30 4.79 -9.58 23.04
C PRO A 30 5.52 -8.61 22.11
N TYR A 31 6.60 -8.01 22.62
CA TYR A 31 7.36 -7.01 21.85
C TYR A 31 7.99 -7.56 20.57
N TRP A 32 8.35 -8.84 20.54
CA TRP A 32 8.94 -9.48 19.37
C TRP A 32 8.00 -9.48 18.14
N VAL A 33 6.68 -9.50 18.33
CA VAL A 33 5.69 -9.45 17.26
C VAL A 33 5.89 -8.22 16.36
N TYR A 34 6.29 -7.10 16.94
CA TYR A 34 6.48 -5.83 16.22
C TYR A 34 7.84 -5.70 15.52
N ARG A 35 8.75 -6.66 15.74
CA ARG A 35 10.13 -6.60 15.23
C ARG A 35 10.52 -7.79 14.37
N ASP A 36 9.64 -8.77 14.28
CA ASP A 36 9.92 -10.02 13.59
C ASP A 36 9.63 -9.87 12.09
N GLU A 37 10.66 -10.08 11.25
CA GLU A 37 10.56 -9.92 9.80
C GLU A 37 9.65 -10.97 9.15
N ASP A 38 9.56 -12.19 9.72
CA ASP A 38 8.67 -13.23 9.21
C ASP A 38 7.21 -12.83 9.45
N ILE A 39 6.90 -12.24 10.63
CA ILE A 39 5.56 -11.71 10.91
C ILE A 39 5.23 -10.57 9.96
N TYR A 40 6.13 -9.61 9.80
CA TYR A 40 5.96 -8.52 8.86
C TYR A 40 5.65 -9.04 7.44
N SER A 41 6.43 -10.02 6.97
CA SER A 41 6.22 -10.61 5.65
C SER A 41 4.86 -11.31 5.52
N LEU A 42 4.42 -11.99 6.59
CA LEU A 42 3.08 -12.62 6.64
C LEU A 42 1.96 -11.59 6.66
N GLU A 43 2.11 -10.50 7.40
CA GLU A 43 1.16 -9.39 7.42
C GLU A 43 1.02 -8.75 6.03
N GLN A 44 2.16 -8.48 5.36
CA GLN A 44 2.14 -7.98 3.99
C GLN A 44 1.36 -8.92 3.06
N ALA A 45 1.62 -10.22 3.13
CA ALA A 45 1.00 -11.19 2.24
C ALA A 45 -0.47 -11.47 2.55
N ARG A 46 -0.85 -11.54 3.82
CA ARG A 46 -2.18 -12.01 4.25
C ARG A 46 -3.15 -10.90 4.56
N LEU A 47 -2.67 -9.79 5.12
CA LEU A 47 -3.51 -8.66 5.50
C LEU A 47 -3.49 -7.59 4.41
N PHE A 48 -2.33 -7.02 4.10
CA PHE A 48 -2.28 -5.87 3.22
C PHE A 48 -2.46 -6.21 1.73
N ARG A 49 -1.99 -7.39 1.29
CA ARG A 49 -2.16 -7.89 -0.09
C ARG A 49 -3.17 -9.04 -0.20
N GLY A 50 -3.76 -9.43 0.92
CA GLY A 50 -4.77 -10.49 0.99
C GLY A 50 -6.17 -10.00 0.68
N ALA A 51 -7.15 -10.90 0.83
CA ALA A 51 -8.57 -10.61 0.65
C ALA A 51 -9.16 -9.91 1.89
N THR A 52 -8.58 -8.80 2.29
CA THR A 52 -8.99 -7.99 3.45
C THR A 52 -9.29 -6.55 3.03
N TRP A 53 -10.15 -5.88 3.80
CA TRP A 53 -10.40 -4.47 3.61
C TRP A 53 -9.30 -3.65 4.28
N ASN A 54 -8.71 -2.73 3.51
CA ASN A 54 -7.69 -1.82 4.00
C ASN A 54 -8.19 -0.39 3.90
N PHE A 55 -8.02 0.38 4.97
CA PHE A 55 -8.34 1.79 4.99
C PHE A 55 -7.28 2.57 4.18
N VAL A 56 -7.70 3.34 3.20
CA VAL A 56 -6.81 4.16 2.35
C VAL A 56 -7.09 5.66 2.47
N GLY A 57 -8.20 6.05 3.09
CA GLY A 57 -8.55 7.44 3.30
C GLY A 57 -10.05 7.68 3.37
N LEU A 58 -10.41 8.94 3.60
CA LEU A 58 -11.78 9.40 3.59
C LEU A 58 -12.16 9.95 2.21
N GLU A 59 -13.38 9.74 1.80
CA GLU A 59 -13.92 10.33 0.55
C GLU A 59 -13.78 11.87 0.51
N ALA A 60 -13.92 12.51 1.67
CA ALA A 60 -13.78 13.95 1.82
C ALA A 60 -12.38 14.50 1.51
N GLU A 61 -11.36 13.65 1.43
CA GLU A 61 -9.99 14.07 1.09
C GLU A 61 -9.78 14.26 -0.42
N VAL A 62 -10.71 13.73 -1.24
CA VAL A 62 -10.74 13.88 -2.70
C VAL A 62 -12.14 14.29 -3.15
N PRO A 63 -12.61 15.50 -2.76
CA PRO A 63 -14.01 15.92 -2.90
C PRO A 63 -14.46 16.17 -4.34
N THR A 64 -13.55 16.60 -5.21
CA THR A 64 -13.92 17.01 -6.57
C THR A 64 -13.29 16.11 -7.65
N PRO A 65 -13.95 15.94 -8.82
CA PRO A 65 -13.37 15.22 -9.94
C PRO A 65 -11.99 15.76 -10.32
N GLY A 66 -11.01 14.89 -10.42
CA GLY A 66 -9.61 15.25 -10.65
C GLY A 66 -8.75 15.31 -9.38
N ASP A 67 -9.36 15.33 -8.20
CA ASP A 67 -8.60 15.28 -6.96
C ASP A 67 -7.97 13.89 -6.75
N TYR A 68 -6.78 13.89 -6.19
CA TYR A 68 -6.08 12.66 -5.82
C TYR A 68 -5.30 12.82 -4.51
N LYS A 69 -5.03 11.70 -3.89
CA LYS A 69 -4.08 11.57 -2.78
C LYS A 69 -3.27 10.28 -2.91
N THR A 70 -2.07 10.27 -2.37
CA THR A 70 -1.28 9.06 -2.20
C THR A 70 -1.49 8.49 -0.79
N ALA A 71 -1.39 7.18 -0.68
CA ALA A 71 -1.49 6.44 0.56
C ALA A 71 -0.64 5.17 0.48
N PHE A 72 -0.64 4.39 1.54
CA PHE A 72 0.01 3.08 1.58
C PHE A 72 -0.96 2.02 2.09
N VAL A 73 -0.87 0.84 1.51
CA VAL A 73 -1.50 -0.39 2.02
C VAL A 73 -0.36 -1.33 2.36
N GLY A 74 -0.01 -1.41 3.66
CA GLY A 74 1.25 -2.01 4.07
C GLY A 74 2.44 -1.28 3.45
N ASP A 75 3.26 -1.99 2.69
CA ASP A 75 4.41 -1.44 1.94
C ASP A 75 4.07 -1.04 0.50
N MET A 76 2.83 -1.24 0.08
CA MET A 76 2.37 -0.96 -1.27
C MET A 76 1.89 0.50 -1.39
N PRO A 77 2.56 1.37 -2.16
CA PRO A 77 2.09 2.70 -2.41
C PRO A 77 0.86 2.67 -3.33
N VAL A 78 -0.17 3.43 -2.99
CA VAL A 78 -1.40 3.53 -3.77
C VAL A 78 -1.77 4.99 -4.04
N VAL A 79 -2.54 5.21 -5.10
CA VAL A 79 -3.20 6.48 -5.40
C VAL A 79 -4.69 6.29 -5.27
N VAL A 80 -5.33 7.16 -4.53
CA VAL A 80 -6.78 7.32 -4.47
C VAL A 80 -7.12 8.56 -5.28
N ALA A 81 -8.00 8.45 -6.25
CA ALA A 81 -8.45 9.61 -7.02
C ALA A 81 -9.93 9.54 -7.34
N ARG A 82 -10.52 10.72 -7.54
CA ARG A 82 -11.86 10.86 -8.08
C ARG A 82 -11.76 11.09 -9.58
N ASP A 83 -12.32 10.17 -10.37
CA ASP A 83 -12.35 10.32 -11.82
C ASP A 83 -13.31 11.44 -12.26
N LEU A 84 -13.35 11.72 -13.56
CA LEU A 84 -14.18 12.79 -14.11
C LEU A 84 -15.68 12.52 -14.00
N GLU A 85 -16.06 11.26 -13.87
CA GLU A 85 -17.42 10.79 -13.63
C GLU A 85 -17.82 10.87 -12.15
N GLY A 86 -16.89 11.28 -11.26
CA GLY A 86 -17.10 11.40 -9.83
C GLY A 86 -16.89 10.09 -9.06
N THR A 87 -16.46 9.02 -9.73
CA THR A 87 -16.21 7.71 -9.10
C THR A 87 -14.83 7.68 -8.43
N LEU A 88 -14.76 7.12 -7.22
CA LEU A 88 -13.49 6.86 -6.55
C LEU A 88 -12.80 5.66 -7.18
N ARG A 89 -11.52 5.84 -7.49
CA ARG A 89 -10.62 4.80 -7.99
C ARG A 89 -9.40 4.70 -7.10
N VAL A 90 -8.91 3.47 -6.92
CA VAL A 90 -7.67 3.19 -6.21
C VAL A 90 -6.82 2.26 -7.07
N TRP A 91 -5.54 2.58 -7.22
CA TRP A 91 -4.58 1.73 -7.93
C TRP A 91 -3.18 1.82 -7.30
N GLU A 92 -2.33 0.87 -7.63
CA GLU A 92 -0.95 0.87 -7.17
C GLU A 92 -0.18 2.05 -7.79
N ASN A 93 0.51 2.82 -6.96
CA ASN A 93 1.33 3.96 -7.38
C ASN A 93 2.69 3.49 -7.90
N ARG A 94 2.65 2.60 -8.88
CA ARG A 94 3.86 2.07 -9.53
C ARG A 94 3.68 1.94 -11.03
N CYS A 95 4.73 2.30 -11.74
CA CYS A 95 4.82 2.06 -13.16
C CYS A 95 4.99 0.57 -13.46
N ALA A 96 4.13 0.02 -14.32
CA ALA A 96 4.19 -1.37 -14.73
C ALA A 96 5.51 -1.75 -15.45
N HIS A 97 6.23 -0.77 -16.07
CA HIS A 97 7.44 -1.05 -16.82
C HIS A 97 8.71 -0.97 -15.98
N ARG A 98 8.82 0.01 -15.07
CA ARG A 98 10.06 0.35 -14.36
C ARG A 98 9.90 0.43 -12.85
N GLY A 99 8.72 0.18 -12.30
CA GLY A 99 8.46 0.22 -10.86
C GLY A 99 8.59 1.61 -10.22
N ALA A 100 8.84 2.67 -11.00
CA ALA A 100 8.91 4.02 -10.47
C ALA A 100 7.54 4.49 -9.98
N LEU A 101 7.51 5.36 -8.96
CA LEU A 101 6.28 6.00 -8.53
C LEU A 101 5.73 6.87 -9.65
N LEU A 102 4.43 6.79 -9.86
CA LEU A 102 3.70 7.58 -10.86
C LEU A 102 3.36 8.97 -10.32
N VAL A 103 3.01 9.05 -9.06
CA VAL A 103 2.64 10.27 -8.34
C VAL A 103 3.58 10.42 -7.16
N LEU A 104 4.23 11.57 -7.03
CA LEU A 104 5.17 11.87 -5.96
C LEU A 104 4.57 12.74 -4.87
N GLU A 105 3.61 13.57 -5.23
CA GLU A 105 2.94 14.48 -4.31
C GLU A 105 1.93 13.72 -3.44
N ASN A 106 1.80 14.15 -2.19
CA ASN A 106 0.88 13.52 -1.24
C ASN A 106 -0.58 13.70 -1.62
N GLN A 107 -0.92 14.84 -2.22
CA GLN A 107 -2.25 15.16 -2.71
C GLN A 107 -2.19 16.24 -3.78
N GLY A 108 -3.20 16.33 -4.62
CA GLY A 108 -3.28 17.36 -5.65
C GLY A 108 -4.55 17.24 -6.47
N HIS A 109 -4.58 18.04 -7.54
CA HIS A 109 -5.67 18.07 -8.49
C HIS A 109 -5.11 17.94 -9.92
N ALA A 110 -5.52 16.89 -10.63
CA ALA A 110 -5.14 16.68 -12.02
C ALA A 110 -5.95 17.57 -12.94
N LYS A 111 -5.29 18.59 -13.51
CA LYS A 111 -5.94 19.53 -14.46
C LYS A 111 -6.17 18.94 -15.85
N ASP A 112 -5.56 17.80 -16.17
CA ASP A 112 -5.62 17.23 -17.51
C ASP A 112 -6.72 16.18 -17.62
N ARG A 113 -7.62 16.37 -18.59
CA ARG A 113 -8.72 15.44 -18.91
C ARG A 113 -8.28 14.06 -19.34
N LYS A 114 -6.98 13.86 -19.55
CA LYS A 114 -6.40 12.55 -19.94
C LYS A 114 -6.08 11.65 -18.75
N SER A 115 -6.36 12.07 -17.52
CA SER A 115 -6.09 11.30 -16.31
C SER A 115 -6.86 9.96 -16.23
N THR A 116 -7.91 9.78 -17.03
CA THR A 116 -8.58 8.47 -17.17
C THR A 116 -7.71 7.40 -17.83
N ARG A 117 -6.55 7.76 -18.36
CA ARG A 117 -5.54 6.84 -18.93
C ARG A 117 -4.33 6.65 -18.03
N LEU A 118 -4.44 6.87 -16.74
CA LEU A 118 -3.35 6.63 -15.77
C LEU A 118 -2.79 5.19 -15.80
N ASN A 119 -3.45 4.29 -16.51
CA ASN A 119 -3.02 2.89 -16.66
C ASN A 119 -2.20 2.57 -17.92
N SER A 120 -1.94 3.49 -18.85
CA SER A 120 -1.38 3.06 -20.15
C SER A 120 -0.25 3.87 -20.76
N SER A 121 0.13 5.05 -20.23
CA SER A 121 1.28 5.75 -20.81
C SER A 121 2.01 6.65 -19.83
N HIS A 122 3.31 6.46 -19.72
CA HIS A 122 4.25 7.29 -18.95
C HIS A 122 4.28 8.78 -19.34
N THR A 123 3.79 9.11 -20.53
CA THR A 123 3.84 10.46 -21.09
C THR A 123 2.85 11.41 -20.45
N ASP A 124 1.77 10.92 -19.86
CA ASP A 124 0.71 11.79 -19.32
C ASP A 124 0.96 12.20 -17.86
N ILE A 125 1.76 11.42 -17.12
CA ILE A 125 2.03 11.68 -15.69
C ILE A 125 3.23 12.63 -15.50
N SER A 126 4.20 12.59 -16.40
CA SER A 126 5.34 13.51 -16.38
C SER A 126 4.95 14.99 -16.67
N ARG A 127 3.68 15.23 -17.01
CA ARG A 127 3.11 16.57 -17.26
C ARG A 127 2.20 17.08 -16.16
N MET A 128 2.14 16.41 -15.01
CA MET A 128 1.52 17.04 -13.85
C MET A 128 2.36 18.26 -13.47
N PRO A 129 1.83 19.48 -13.50
CA PRO A 129 2.59 20.65 -13.09
C PRO A 129 2.96 20.48 -11.63
N SER A 130 4.26 20.54 -11.32
CA SER A 130 4.68 20.82 -9.98
C SER A 130 4.00 22.12 -9.57
N SER A 131 3.24 22.06 -8.49
CA SER A 131 2.61 23.24 -7.91
C SER A 131 3.70 24.24 -7.56
N ALA A 132 3.71 25.36 -8.23
CA ALA A 132 4.38 26.55 -7.77
C ALA A 132 3.56 27.20 -6.66
#